data_a4e1bee1d0a83313846154db361ae8a1
#
_entry.id   a4e1bee1d0a83313846154db361ae8a1
#
_cell.length_a   1.000
_cell.length_b   1.000
_cell.length_c   1.000
_cell.angle_alpha   90.00
_cell.angle_beta   90.00
_cell.angle_gamma   90.00
#
_symmetry.space_group_name_H-M   'P 1'
#
loop_
_entity.id
_entity.type
_entity.pdbx_description
1 polymer ?
#
loop_
_entity_poly.entity_id
_entity_poly.type
_entity_poly.pdbx_seq_one_letter_code
_entity_poly.pdbx_strand_id
1 'polypeptide(L)'
;MDLYFMFNFEMIGVPMKDKGMDFYLTGFGKSNMATTMNDYAGEKLVGYLPIETKYMLFRASDNYPFFTEFNVPAQTVSTFDFENFEFYHQPDDEFELMDTKHMTNVISKTIPVLEQMINAPKKEIKLNEK
;
A
#
# COMPACT_ATOMS: atom_id res chain seq x y z
N MET A 1 6.16 0.47 -23.58
CA MET A 1 6.53 -0.19 -22.32
C MET A 1 5.35 -1.05 -21.85
N ASP A 2 5.58 -2.30 -21.55
CA ASP A 2 4.57 -3.20 -21.01
C ASP A 2 4.71 -3.23 -19.49
N LEU A 3 3.95 -2.40 -18.80
CA LEU A 3 3.95 -2.32 -17.35
C LEU A 3 2.83 -3.19 -16.78
N TYR A 4 3.18 -4.13 -15.91
CA TYR A 4 2.20 -5.04 -15.31
C TYR A 4 1.44 -4.37 -14.17
N PHE A 5 2.17 -3.90 -13.14
CA PHE A 5 1.60 -3.15 -12.03
C PHE A 5 2.66 -2.24 -11.42
N MET A 6 2.22 -1.30 -10.58
CA MET A 6 3.11 -0.45 -9.78
C MET A 6 2.73 -0.58 -8.32
N PHE A 7 3.71 -0.84 -7.47
CA PHE A 7 3.52 -0.97 -6.02
C PHE A 7 4.44 0.01 -5.31
N ASN A 8 3.87 0.81 -4.43
CA ASN A 8 4.60 1.85 -3.72
C ASN A 8 4.43 1.71 -2.20
N PHE A 9 5.54 1.87 -1.47
CA PHE A 9 5.51 2.06 -0.02
C PHE A 9 5.59 3.53 0.28
N GLU A 10 4.68 4.05 1.08
CA GLU A 10 4.69 5.45 1.47
C GLU A 10 4.19 5.59 2.89
N MET A 11 4.92 6.40 3.69
CA MET A 11 4.53 6.71 5.06
C MET A 11 4.28 5.46 5.92
N ILE A 12 5.29 4.58 5.96
CA ILE A 12 5.25 3.35 6.75
C ILE A 12 6.10 3.46 8.03
N GLY A 13 6.47 4.66 8.43
CA GLY A 13 7.37 4.90 9.56
C GLY A 13 6.71 4.83 10.92
N VAL A 14 5.38 4.82 11.00
CA VAL A 14 4.64 4.76 12.27
C VAL A 14 3.57 3.68 12.18
N PRO A 15 3.51 2.74 13.15
CA PRO A 15 2.54 1.65 13.08
C PRO A 15 1.11 2.14 13.34
N MET A 16 0.15 1.49 12.67
CA MET A 16 -1.26 1.61 13.02
C MET A 16 -1.56 0.78 14.26
N LYS A 17 -2.54 1.22 15.04
CA LYS A 17 -2.99 0.49 16.23
C LYS A 17 -4.37 -0.12 15.99
N ASP A 18 -4.51 -1.41 16.33
CA ASP A 18 -5.80 -2.11 16.40
C ASP A 18 -6.64 -2.03 15.11
N LYS A 19 -6.02 -2.09 13.96
CA LYS A 19 -6.73 -2.04 12.67
C LYS A 19 -6.95 -3.42 12.03
N GLY A 20 -6.36 -4.49 12.61
CA GLY A 20 -6.53 -5.85 12.11
C GLY A 20 -5.85 -6.13 10.77
N MET A 21 -4.87 -5.30 10.40
CA MET A 21 -4.09 -5.43 9.17
C MET A 21 -2.69 -4.83 9.41
N ASP A 22 -1.71 -5.18 8.60
CA ASP A 22 -0.37 -4.60 8.73
C ASP A 22 -0.29 -3.23 8.07
N PHE A 23 -0.97 -3.05 6.94
CA PHE A 23 -1.08 -1.77 6.24
C PHE A 23 -2.36 -1.73 5.41
N TYR A 24 -2.73 -0.53 4.96
CA TYR A 24 -3.85 -0.37 4.05
C TYR A 24 -3.37 -0.03 2.65
N LEU A 25 -4.23 -0.28 1.65
CA LEU A 25 -3.95 -0.03 0.24
C LEU A 25 -4.81 1.13 -0.25
N THR A 26 -4.20 2.15 -0.84
CA THR A 26 -4.94 3.24 -1.46
C THR A 26 -5.60 2.75 -2.75
N GLY A 27 -6.79 3.25 -3.04
CA GLY A 27 -7.55 2.78 -4.19
C GLY A 27 -7.94 1.30 -4.05
N PHE A 28 -8.28 0.86 -2.85
CA PHE A 28 -8.59 -0.53 -2.54
C PHE A 28 -9.58 -1.15 -3.53
N GLY A 29 -10.60 -0.40 -3.93
CA GLY A 29 -11.62 -0.88 -4.87
C GLY A 29 -11.23 -0.80 -6.35
N LYS A 30 -10.02 -0.33 -6.68
CA LYS A 30 -9.59 -0.16 -8.07
C LYS A 30 -9.05 -1.43 -8.71
N SER A 31 -8.58 -2.37 -7.91
CA SER A 31 -7.98 -3.61 -8.39
C SER A 31 -8.21 -4.75 -7.39
N ASN A 32 -7.82 -5.95 -7.79
CA ASN A 32 -7.80 -7.11 -6.91
C ASN A 32 -6.47 -7.26 -6.15
N MET A 33 -5.62 -6.23 -6.14
CA MET A 33 -4.27 -6.34 -5.56
C MET A 33 -4.31 -6.77 -4.10
N ALA A 34 -5.16 -6.16 -3.27
CA ALA A 34 -5.21 -6.47 -1.85
C ALA A 34 -5.61 -7.92 -1.58
N THR A 35 -6.66 -8.40 -2.22
CA THR A 35 -7.14 -9.79 -2.03
C THR A 35 -6.11 -10.79 -2.50
N THR A 36 -5.47 -10.54 -3.64
CA THR A 36 -4.42 -11.41 -4.17
C THR A 36 -3.20 -11.43 -3.24
N MET A 37 -2.78 -10.28 -2.73
CA MET A 37 -1.69 -10.21 -1.76
C MET A 37 -2.00 -10.99 -0.48
N ASN A 38 -3.21 -10.87 0.03
CA ASN A 38 -3.63 -11.59 1.24
C ASN A 38 -3.68 -13.11 1.01
N ASP A 39 -4.10 -13.53 -0.17
CA ASP A 39 -4.08 -14.95 -0.55
C ASP A 39 -2.65 -15.49 -0.55
N TYR A 40 -1.70 -14.76 -1.14
CA TYR A 40 -0.29 -15.15 -1.14
C TYR A 40 0.31 -15.14 0.27
N ALA A 41 -0.07 -14.18 1.10
CA ALA A 41 0.44 -14.07 2.47
C ALA A 41 -0.15 -15.13 3.42
N GLY A 42 -1.33 -15.65 3.09
CA GLY A 42 -2.06 -16.56 3.99
C GLY A 42 -2.61 -15.85 5.24
N GLU A 43 -2.69 -14.52 5.21
CA GLU A 43 -3.19 -13.71 6.31
C GLU A 43 -3.69 -12.36 5.78
N LYS A 44 -4.38 -11.58 6.63
CA LYS A 44 -4.82 -10.24 6.29
C LYS A 44 -3.67 -9.25 6.46
N LEU A 45 -2.75 -9.25 5.51
CA LEU A 45 -1.63 -8.31 5.44
C LEU A 45 -2.11 -6.91 5.04
N VAL A 46 -3.01 -6.84 4.06
CA VAL A 46 -3.47 -5.62 3.41
C VAL A 46 -4.96 -5.47 3.61
N GLY A 47 -5.41 -4.28 3.99
CA GLY A 47 -6.82 -4.02 4.16
C GLY A 47 -7.26 -2.66 3.63
N TYR A 48 -8.56 -2.40 3.79
CA TYR A 48 -9.20 -1.13 3.47
C TYR A 48 -9.26 -0.28 4.73
N LEU A 49 -8.90 0.99 4.59
CA LEU A 49 -9.06 1.98 5.65
C LEU A 49 -9.86 3.17 5.09
N PRO A 50 -11.02 3.52 5.69
CA PRO A 50 -11.90 4.55 5.13
C PRO A 50 -11.25 5.91 4.88
N ILE A 51 -10.20 6.24 5.61
CA ILE A 51 -9.48 7.51 5.41
C ILE A 51 -8.88 7.63 4.01
N GLU A 52 -8.53 6.52 3.37
CA GLU A 52 -7.95 6.59 2.02
C GLU A 52 -8.96 7.15 1.02
N THR A 53 -10.23 6.83 1.19
CA THR A 53 -11.30 7.40 0.37
C THR A 53 -11.65 8.83 0.81
N LYS A 54 -11.74 9.04 2.12
CA LYS A 54 -12.08 10.35 2.70
C LYS A 54 -11.11 11.45 2.25
N TYR A 55 -9.82 11.15 2.24
CA TYR A 55 -8.78 12.11 1.87
C TYR A 55 -8.28 11.95 0.44
N MET A 56 -8.92 11.10 -0.36
CA MET A 56 -8.56 10.84 -1.76
C MET A 56 -7.07 10.47 -1.92
N LEU A 57 -6.57 9.63 -1.04
CA LEU A 57 -5.14 9.30 -0.98
C LEU A 57 -4.64 8.58 -2.23
N PHE A 58 -5.51 7.86 -2.93
CA PHE A 58 -5.16 7.21 -4.18
C PHE A 58 -4.62 8.19 -5.22
N ARG A 59 -5.14 9.42 -5.24
CA ARG A 59 -4.73 10.47 -6.17
C ARG A 59 -3.54 11.28 -5.67
N ALA A 60 -3.15 11.09 -4.42
CA ALA A 60 -2.20 11.96 -3.74
C ALA A 60 -0.77 11.43 -3.70
N SER A 61 -0.52 10.29 -4.33
CA SER A 61 0.78 9.62 -4.27
C SER A 61 1.30 9.25 -5.66
N ASP A 62 2.53 8.78 -5.72
CA ASP A 62 3.26 8.49 -6.95
C ASP A 62 2.62 7.38 -7.80
N ASN A 63 1.71 6.59 -7.23
CA ASN A 63 1.00 5.56 -7.97
C ASN A 63 0.04 6.13 -9.02
N TYR A 64 -0.53 7.30 -8.77
CA TYR A 64 -1.63 7.81 -9.60
C TYR A 64 -1.24 8.07 -11.05
N PRO A 65 -0.08 8.69 -11.37
CA PRO A 65 0.35 8.83 -12.76
C PRO A 65 0.48 7.50 -13.50
N PHE A 66 0.96 6.46 -12.82
CA PHE A 66 1.06 5.13 -13.44
C PHE A 66 -0.31 4.55 -13.76
N PHE A 67 -1.25 4.73 -12.85
CA PHE A 67 -2.63 4.29 -13.08
C PHE A 67 -3.25 5.01 -14.29
N THR A 68 -3.10 6.33 -14.38
CA THR A 68 -3.74 7.12 -15.44
C THR A 68 -3.09 6.96 -16.80
N GLU A 69 -1.76 6.87 -16.83
CA GLU A 69 -1.01 6.80 -18.09
C GLU A 69 -0.94 5.40 -18.68
N PHE A 70 -0.81 4.38 -17.84
CA PHE A 70 -0.61 3.02 -18.31
C PHE A 70 -1.84 2.12 -18.16
N ASN A 71 -2.88 2.60 -17.47
CA ASN A 71 -4.11 1.83 -17.23
C ASN A 71 -3.82 0.45 -16.61
N VAL A 72 -2.97 0.43 -15.58
CA VAL A 72 -2.57 -0.78 -14.84
C VAL A 72 -2.87 -0.59 -13.35
N PRO A 73 -2.94 -1.69 -12.58
CA PRO A 73 -2.99 -1.56 -11.13
C PRO A 73 -1.75 -0.81 -10.63
N ALA A 74 -1.96 0.30 -9.96
CA ALA A 74 -0.87 1.12 -9.43
C ALA A 74 -1.32 1.70 -8.10
N GLN A 75 -0.76 1.20 -7.00
CA GLN A 75 -1.31 1.46 -5.68
C GLN A 75 -0.21 1.61 -4.64
N THR A 76 -0.53 2.34 -3.60
CA THR A 76 0.36 2.63 -2.48
C THR A 76 -0.14 1.94 -1.23
N VAL A 77 0.78 1.34 -0.48
CA VAL A 77 0.50 0.87 0.89
C VAL A 77 1.08 1.86 1.89
N SER A 78 0.35 2.05 2.98
CA SER A 78 0.74 2.99 4.04
C SER A 78 0.28 2.48 5.39
N THR A 79 0.92 2.99 6.44
CA THR A 79 0.50 2.78 7.83
C THR A 79 0.15 4.10 8.52
N PHE A 80 0.20 5.22 7.80
CA PHE A 80 -0.19 6.53 8.33
C PHE A 80 -1.72 6.69 8.24
N ASP A 81 -2.40 6.86 9.37
CA ASP A 81 -3.86 6.93 9.44
C ASP A 81 -4.41 8.29 9.86
N PHE A 82 -3.58 9.33 9.83
CA PHE A 82 -3.88 10.71 10.23
C PHE A 82 -4.13 10.89 11.74
N GLU A 83 -4.10 9.82 12.52
CA GLU A 83 -4.27 9.86 13.98
C GLU A 83 -3.02 9.40 14.71
N ASN A 84 -2.12 8.69 14.03
CA ASN A 84 -0.96 8.06 14.64
C ASN A 84 0.34 8.87 14.52
N PHE A 85 0.32 10.02 13.85
CA PHE A 85 1.50 10.87 13.69
C PHE A 85 1.09 12.33 13.51
N GLU A 86 1.42 13.16 14.50
CA GLU A 86 1.00 14.58 14.54
C GLU A 86 1.88 15.52 13.72
N PHE A 87 3.05 15.07 13.27
CA PHE A 87 4.03 15.94 12.60
C PHE A 87 3.97 15.90 11.07
N TYR A 88 2.92 15.31 10.51
CA TYR A 88 2.72 15.22 9.06
C TYR A 88 2.79 16.61 8.41
N HIS A 89 3.70 16.76 7.45
CA HIS A 89 4.01 18.03 6.78
C HIS A 89 4.43 19.15 7.73
N GLN A 90 5.03 18.79 8.88
CA GLN A 90 5.55 19.72 9.86
C GLN A 90 7.08 19.67 9.91
N PRO A 91 7.74 20.76 10.40
CA PRO A 91 9.21 20.74 10.54
C PRO A 91 9.75 19.62 11.45
N ASP A 92 8.93 19.15 12.38
CA ASP A 92 9.29 18.09 13.33
C ASP A 92 9.07 16.68 12.78
N ASP A 93 8.73 16.55 11.49
CA ASP A 93 8.68 15.25 10.81
C ASP A 93 10.12 14.82 10.51
N GLU A 94 10.72 14.14 11.48
CA GLU A 94 12.13 13.77 11.47
C GLU A 94 12.32 12.27 11.62
N PHE A 95 13.45 11.76 11.13
CA PHE A 95 13.81 10.35 11.16
C PHE A 95 13.76 9.75 12.56
N GLU A 96 14.16 10.51 13.60
CA GLU A 96 14.22 10.05 14.98
C GLU A 96 12.85 9.60 15.53
N LEU A 97 11.77 10.08 14.91
CA LEU A 97 10.41 9.72 15.30
C LEU A 97 9.90 8.45 14.61
N MET A 98 10.67 7.93 13.66
CA MET A 98 10.26 6.73 12.89
C MET A 98 10.59 5.46 13.64
N ASP A 99 9.67 4.49 13.57
CA ASP A 99 9.87 3.14 14.07
C ASP A 99 10.50 2.29 12.97
N THR A 100 11.81 2.25 12.93
CA THR A 100 12.55 1.53 11.89
C THR A 100 12.35 0.02 11.98
N LYS A 101 12.09 -0.51 13.18
CA LYS A 101 11.78 -1.92 13.37
C LYS A 101 10.44 -2.27 12.73
N HIS A 102 9.44 -1.40 12.90
CA HIS A 102 8.14 -1.54 12.25
C HIS A 102 8.29 -1.48 10.72
N MET A 103 9.05 -0.53 10.20
CA MET A 103 9.31 -0.40 8.77
C MET A 103 9.94 -1.68 8.21
N THR A 104 10.96 -2.18 8.87
CA THR A 104 11.64 -3.43 8.49
C THR A 104 10.64 -4.59 8.46
N ASN A 105 9.78 -4.68 9.47
CA ASN A 105 8.81 -5.75 9.58
C ASN A 105 7.77 -5.71 8.45
N VAL A 106 7.25 -4.53 8.14
CA VAL A 106 6.30 -4.32 7.03
C VAL A 106 6.93 -4.73 5.70
N ILE A 107 8.14 -4.25 5.43
CA ILE A 107 8.86 -4.57 4.19
C ILE A 107 9.15 -6.07 4.11
N SER A 108 9.68 -6.67 5.18
CA SER A 108 10.04 -8.09 5.21
C SER A 108 8.85 -9.01 4.99
N LYS A 109 7.69 -8.68 5.53
CA LYS A 109 6.45 -9.43 5.29
C LYS A 109 5.97 -9.31 3.84
N THR A 110 6.25 -8.20 3.19
CA THR A 110 5.76 -7.91 1.85
C THR A 110 6.64 -8.53 0.76
N ILE A 111 7.94 -8.68 1.00
CA ILE A 111 8.88 -9.22 -0.01
C ILE A 111 8.42 -10.57 -0.60
N PRO A 112 8.10 -11.60 0.20
CA PRO A 112 7.66 -12.89 -0.38
C PRO A 112 6.38 -12.77 -1.19
N VAL A 113 5.48 -11.86 -0.80
CA VAL A 113 4.23 -11.60 -1.51
C VAL A 113 4.52 -10.96 -2.87
N LEU A 114 5.39 -9.94 -2.89
CA LEU A 114 5.81 -9.29 -4.14
C LEU A 114 6.52 -10.26 -5.08
N GLU A 115 7.36 -11.15 -4.56
CA GLU A 115 8.01 -12.19 -5.35
C GLU A 115 6.97 -13.09 -6.05
N GLN A 116 5.94 -13.50 -5.34
CA GLN A 116 4.86 -14.29 -5.93
C GLN A 116 4.08 -13.50 -6.98
N MET A 117 3.78 -12.23 -6.72
CA MET A 117 3.09 -11.36 -7.68
C MET A 117 3.88 -11.22 -8.99
N ILE A 118 5.18 -11.02 -8.88
CA ILE A 118 6.07 -10.80 -10.03
C ILE A 118 6.27 -12.11 -10.83
N ASN A 119 6.41 -13.23 -10.14
CA ASN A 119 6.79 -14.50 -10.73
C ASN A 119 5.61 -15.41 -11.08
N ALA A 120 4.37 -14.99 -10.81
CA ALA A 120 3.19 -15.77 -11.15
C ALA A 120 3.16 -16.07 -12.66
N PRO A 121 2.82 -17.33 -13.07
CA PRO A 121 2.79 -17.71 -14.49
C PRO A 121 1.83 -16.87 -15.32
N LYS A 122 0.80 -16.32 -14.67
CA LYS A 122 -0.20 -15.43 -15.28
C LYS A 122 -0.26 -14.14 -14.51
N LYS A 123 -0.57 -13.05 -15.20
CA LYS A 123 -0.78 -11.74 -14.58
C LYS A 123 -2.10 -11.76 -13.80
N GLU A 124 -2.04 -12.06 -12.51
CA GLU A 124 -3.21 -12.22 -11.64
C GLU A 124 -3.73 -10.88 -11.10
N ILE A 125 -2.86 -9.89 -10.96
CA ILE A 125 -3.24 -8.56 -10.48
C ILE A 125 -3.89 -7.80 -11.64
N LYS A 126 -5.14 -7.38 -11.44
CA LYS A 126 -5.95 -6.76 -12.50
C LYS A 126 -6.78 -5.62 -11.93
N LEU A 127 -7.05 -4.63 -12.77
CA LEU A 127 -8.02 -3.61 -12.44
C LEU A 127 -9.41 -4.25 -12.34
N ASN A 128 -10.19 -3.77 -11.38
CA ASN A 128 -11.58 -4.18 -11.25
C ASN A 128 -12.41 -3.55 -12.38
N GLU A 129 -13.43 -4.24 -12.82
CA GLU A 129 -14.39 -3.70 -13.76
C GLU A 129 -15.18 -2.56 -13.12
N LYS A 130 -15.51 -1.56 -13.92
CA LYS A 130 -16.29 -0.43 -13.47
C LYS A 130 -17.76 -0.79 -13.24
#